data_d67995b5dddac98d5034c701e8042e12
#
_entry.id   d67995b5dddac98d5034c701e8042e12
#
_cell.length_a   1.000
_cell.length_b   1.000
_cell.length_c   1.000
_cell.angle_alpha   90.00
_cell.angle_beta   90.00
_cell.angle_gamma   90.00
#
_symmetry.space_group_name_H-M   'P 1'
#
loop_
_entity.id
_entity.type
_entity.pdbx_description
1 polymer ?
#
loop_
_entity_poly.entity_id
_entity_poly.type
_entity_poly.pdbx_seq_one_letter_code
_entity_poly.pdbx_strand_id
1 'polypeptide(L)'
;MKKYLKITLLVVIAIILVGTFVFLYQKSKPKVITYETVRPEMTDLQKTTVATGKVEPRDEILIKPQISGIIDEVYKEAGQSVKQGEVIAKVKVIPELGTLNSAESRVRLAEINAKQAETDFARVEKLFNDKLISNEEYEKGEVNVKQAREELQTAKDNLEIVKEGITKNSASFSSTLIRSTITGLILDVPIKVGNSVIMSNTFNDGTTIATVANMNDLIFRGNLDETEVGRVHEGMPVKLTIGALQNLSFNAVLELSLIHISEPTRHLR
;
A
#
# COMPACT_ATOMS: atom_id res chain seq x y z
N MET A 1 -97.73 58.22 -32.28
CA MET A 1 -96.68 57.79 -31.32
C MET A 1 -96.22 56.31 -31.53
N LYS A 2 -97.01 55.35 -31.81
CA LYS A 2 -96.58 53.95 -31.97
C LYS A 2 -95.67 53.59 -33.15
N LYS A 3 -95.64 54.42 -34.24
CA LYS A 3 -94.77 54.20 -35.41
C LYS A 3 -93.34 54.58 -35.13
N TYR A 4 -93.09 55.69 -34.43
CA TYR A 4 -91.77 56.15 -34.10
C TYR A 4 -91.04 55.24 -33.10
N LEU A 5 -91.84 54.66 -32.15
CA LEU A 5 -91.24 53.71 -31.19
C LEU A 5 -90.77 52.42 -31.87
N LYS A 6 -91.42 51.98 -32.93
CA LYS A 6 -90.97 50.79 -33.71
C LYS A 6 -89.70 51.05 -34.50
N ILE A 7 -89.59 52.29 -35.05
CA ILE A 7 -88.43 52.69 -35.83
C ILE A 7 -87.21 52.84 -34.90
N THR A 8 -87.36 53.45 -33.71
CA THR A 8 -86.28 53.60 -32.75
C THR A 8 -85.81 52.25 -32.23
N LEU A 9 -86.76 51.30 -31.99
CA LEU A 9 -86.41 49.95 -31.58
C LEU A 9 -85.59 49.20 -32.66
N LEU A 10 -85.93 49.36 -33.92
CA LEU A 10 -85.28 48.74 -35.07
C LEU A 10 -83.84 49.32 -35.27
N VAL A 11 -83.65 50.60 -35.06
CA VAL A 11 -82.34 51.29 -35.14
C VAL A 11 -81.41 50.78 -33.98
N VAL A 12 -82.00 50.65 -32.80
CA VAL A 12 -81.20 50.12 -31.65
C VAL A 12 -80.75 48.68 -31.91
N ILE A 13 -81.60 47.81 -32.42
CA ILE A 13 -81.29 46.43 -32.79
C ILE A 13 -80.16 46.45 -33.88
N ALA A 14 -80.27 47.28 -34.88
CA ALA A 14 -79.23 47.37 -35.94
C ALA A 14 -77.92 47.78 -35.40
N ILE A 15 -77.88 48.80 -34.49
CA ILE A 15 -76.59 49.27 -33.85
C ILE A 15 -75.97 48.11 -33.01
N ILE A 16 -76.83 47.35 -32.27
CA ILE A 16 -76.33 46.21 -31.50
C ILE A 16 -75.76 45.11 -32.43
N LEU A 17 -76.39 44.85 -33.54
CA LEU A 17 -75.96 43.83 -34.52
C LEU A 17 -74.62 44.25 -35.18
N VAL A 18 -74.48 45.52 -35.57
CA VAL A 18 -73.24 46.02 -36.12
C VAL A 18 -72.13 46.02 -35.06
N GLY A 19 -72.45 46.40 -33.82
CA GLY A 19 -71.46 46.38 -32.71
C GLY A 19 -70.98 44.93 -32.41
N THR A 20 -71.88 43.96 -32.38
CA THR A 20 -71.50 42.58 -32.19
C THR A 20 -70.70 42.00 -33.36
N PHE A 21 -71.03 42.38 -34.59
CA PHE A 21 -70.27 41.98 -35.77
C PHE A 21 -68.82 42.54 -35.76
N VAL A 22 -68.70 43.85 -35.44
CA VAL A 22 -67.36 44.51 -35.31
C VAL A 22 -66.53 43.83 -34.16
N PHE A 23 -67.19 43.58 -33.05
CA PHE A 23 -66.51 42.88 -31.90
C PHE A 23 -66.03 41.52 -32.29
N LEU A 24 -66.84 40.67 -32.93
CA LEU A 24 -66.50 39.34 -33.42
C LEU A 24 -65.38 39.38 -34.46
N TYR A 25 -65.46 40.37 -35.38
CA TYR A 25 -64.39 40.55 -36.38
C TYR A 25 -63.04 40.95 -35.78
N GLN A 26 -63.00 41.80 -34.75
CA GLN A 26 -61.77 42.09 -34.01
C GLN A 26 -61.24 40.93 -33.23
N LYS A 27 -62.14 40.13 -32.63
CA LYS A 27 -61.75 38.92 -31.86
C LYS A 27 -61.32 37.77 -32.76
N SER A 28 -61.80 37.70 -33.99
CA SER A 28 -61.47 36.69 -34.99
C SER A 28 -60.12 36.86 -35.66
N LYS A 29 -59.40 37.97 -35.40
CA LYS A 29 -58.06 38.14 -35.95
C LYS A 29 -57.15 37.09 -35.34
N PRO A 30 -56.46 36.20 -36.10
CA PRO A 30 -55.56 35.24 -35.58
C PRO A 30 -54.41 35.94 -34.84
N LYS A 31 -54.11 35.46 -33.62
CA LYS A 31 -52.93 35.93 -32.91
C LYS A 31 -51.70 35.57 -33.72
N VAL A 32 -50.95 36.57 -34.15
CA VAL A 32 -49.69 36.38 -34.84
C VAL A 32 -48.73 35.70 -33.84
N ILE A 33 -48.44 34.45 -34.06
CA ILE A 33 -47.41 33.72 -33.28
C ILE A 33 -46.08 34.23 -33.81
N THR A 34 -45.40 35.02 -33.01
CA THR A 34 -44.03 35.44 -33.31
C THR A 34 -43.10 34.29 -32.90
N TYR A 35 -42.52 33.66 -33.88
CA TYR A 35 -41.50 32.64 -33.63
C TYR A 35 -40.16 33.35 -33.44
N GLU A 36 -39.51 33.10 -32.30
CA GLU A 36 -38.15 33.48 -32.07
C GLU A 36 -37.25 32.49 -32.80
N THR A 37 -36.59 32.92 -33.84
CA THR A 37 -35.67 32.05 -34.59
C THR A 37 -34.29 32.10 -33.97
N VAL A 38 -33.85 30.94 -33.43
CA VAL A 38 -32.48 30.74 -32.95
C VAL A 38 -31.65 30.20 -34.11
N ARG A 39 -30.55 30.85 -34.40
CA ARG A 39 -29.59 30.34 -35.40
C ARG A 39 -28.75 29.22 -34.72
N PRO A 40 -28.64 28.04 -35.31
CA PRO A 40 -27.75 27.00 -34.80
C PRO A 40 -26.29 27.48 -34.93
N GLU A 41 -25.56 27.43 -33.84
CA GLU A 41 -24.12 27.66 -33.83
C GLU A 41 -23.41 26.31 -33.76
N MET A 42 -22.33 26.18 -34.54
CA MET A 42 -21.46 25.02 -34.42
C MET A 42 -20.61 25.21 -33.18
N THR A 43 -20.80 24.33 -32.19
CA THR A 43 -19.99 24.32 -30.97
C THR A 43 -19.49 22.90 -30.70
N ASP A 44 -18.31 22.81 -30.12
CA ASP A 44 -17.75 21.50 -29.72
C ASP A 44 -18.47 20.99 -28.47
N LEU A 45 -19.01 19.79 -28.56
CA LEU A 45 -19.63 19.09 -27.44
C LEU A 45 -18.59 18.18 -26.80
N GLN A 46 -18.08 18.54 -25.64
CA GLN A 46 -17.23 17.67 -24.85
C GLN A 46 -18.10 16.75 -23.99
N LYS A 47 -18.02 15.46 -24.25
CA LYS A 47 -18.64 14.43 -23.39
C LYS A 47 -17.64 14.03 -22.33
N THR A 48 -17.96 14.28 -21.07
CA THR A 48 -17.12 13.93 -19.92
C THR A 48 -17.76 12.78 -19.14
N THR A 49 -16.91 11.87 -18.67
CA THR A 49 -17.30 10.79 -17.79
C THR A 49 -16.74 11.07 -16.40
N VAL A 50 -17.51 10.81 -15.37
CA VAL A 50 -17.12 11.04 -13.98
C VAL A 50 -16.86 9.70 -13.30
N ALA A 51 -15.67 9.57 -12.72
CA ALA A 51 -15.31 8.43 -11.88
C ALA A 51 -15.06 8.90 -10.45
N THR A 52 -15.49 8.11 -9.49
CA THR A 52 -15.20 8.34 -8.07
C THR A 52 -14.17 7.32 -7.60
N GLY A 53 -13.28 7.74 -6.72
CA GLY A 53 -12.19 6.88 -6.26
C GLY A 53 -11.38 7.52 -5.15
N LYS A 54 -10.20 7.00 -4.94
CA LYS A 54 -9.24 7.46 -3.93
C LYS A 54 -7.87 7.71 -4.55
N VAL A 55 -7.15 8.65 -3.96
CA VAL A 55 -5.74 8.88 -4.25
C VAL A 55 -4.92 8.07 -3.27
N GLU A 56 -4.01 7.28 -3.79
CA GLU A 56 -3.12 6.43 -3.01
C GLU A 56 -1.70 6.48 -3.60
N PRO A 57 -0.66 6.20 -2.82
CA PRO A 57 0.69 6.09 -3.36
C PRO A 57 0.79 4.90 -4.32
N ARG A 58 1.60 5.06 -5.37
CA ARG A 58 1.85 3.97 -6.35
C ARG A 58 2.54 2.78 -5.69
N ASP A 59 3.56 3.06 -4.90
CA ASP A 59 4.36 2.06 -4.19
C ASP A 59 4.10 2.16 -2.69
N GLU A 60 3.41 1.17 -2.17
CA GLU A 60 3.17 0.95 -0.76
C GLU A 60 3.80 -0.38 -0.34
N ILE A 61 4.74 -0.33 0.59
CA ILE A 61 5.48 -1.51 1.03
C ILE A 61 5.21 -1.78 2.51
N LEU A 62 4.77 -3.01 2.77
CA LEU A 62 4.59 -3.52 4.12
C LEU A 62 5.94 -4.02 4.66
N ILE A 63 6.47 -3.33 5.64
CA ILE A 63 7.70 -3.74 6.33
C ILE A 63 7.35 -4.85 7.31
N LYS A 64 7.98 -6.01 7.12
CA LYS A 64 7.75 -7.22 7.92
C LYS A 64 9.04 -7.64 8.62
N PRO A 65 8.98 -8.29 9.80
CA PRO A 65 10.16 -8.74 10.51
C PRO A 65 10.78 -9.95 9.82
N GLN A 66 12.09 -10.07 9.90
CA GLN A 66 12.85 -11.23 9.44
C GLN A 66 12.99 -12.31 10.53
N ILE A 67 12.59 -12.01 11.76
CA ILE A 67 12.67 -12.88 12.91
C ILE A 67 11.42 -12.72 13.77
N SER A 68 10.95 -13.82 14.36
CA SER A 68 9.82 -13.79 15.30
C SER A 68 10.28 -13.40 16.69
N GLY A 69 9.46 -12.65 17.41
CA GLY A 69 9.79 -12.22 18.76
C GLY A 69 8.78 -11.24 19.34
N ILE A 70 9.22 -10.40 20.26
CA ILE A 70 8.43 -9.32 20.85
C ILE A 70 9.06 -7.97 20.47
N ILE A 71 8.23 -6.97 20.17
CA ILE A 71 8.70 -5.60 19.95
C ILE A 71 9.28 -5.04 21.25
N ASP A 72 10.57 -4.75 21.20
CA ASP A 72 11.34 -4.16 22.30
C ASP A 72 11.22 -2.64 22.30
N GLU A 73 11.45 -2.02 21.15
CA GLU A 73 11.39 -0.58 20.96
C GLU A 73 10.82 -0.24 19.58
N VAL A 74 10.10 0.89 19.50
CA VAL A 74 9.62 1.51 18.27
C VAL A 74 10.25 2.89 18.14
N TYR A 75 11.04 3.11 17.11
CA TYR A 75 11.81 4.35 16.91
C TYR A 75 11.09 5.36 16.00
N LYS A 76 10.13 4.90 15.22
CA LYS A 76 9.41 5.72 14.24
C LYS A 76 7.92 5.56 14.38
N GLU A 77 7.19 6.66 14.17
CA GLU A 77 5.75 6.73 14.25
C GLU A 77 5.14 7.04 12.88
N ALA A 78 3.84 6.81 12.73
CA ALA A 78 3.09 7.20 11.54
C ALA A 78 3.21 8.71 11.27
N GLY A 79 3.34 9.09 10.01
CA GLY A 79 3.54 10.47 9.57
C GLY A 79 5.00 10.93 9.53
N GLN A 80 5.96 10.11 9.97
CA GLN A 80 7.39 10.44 9.89
C GLN A 80 8.01 9.95 8.58
N SER A 81 8.97 10.70 8.06
CA SER A 81 9.77 10.27 6.91
C SER A 81 10.85 9.28 7.34
N VAL A 82 11.13 8.30 6.50
CA VAL A 82 12.14 7.29 6.70
C VAL A 82 12.98 7.12 5.43
N LYS A 83 14.28 6.89 5.60
CA LYS A 83 15.22 6.55 4.51
C LYS A 83 15.40 5.05 4.42
N GLN A 84 15.75 4.57 3.22
CA GLN A 84 16.14 3.19 3.03
C GLN A 84 17.29 2.80 3.99
N GLY A 85 17.13 1.66 4.69
CA GLY A 85 18.07 1.18 5.69
C GLY A 85 17.89 1.78 7.10
N GLU A 86 17.06 2.80 7.28
CA GLU A 86 16.80 3.41 8.58
C GLU A 86 15.97 2.48 9.47
N VAL A 87 16.28 2.43 10.76
CA VAL A 87 15.63 1.54 11.73
C VAL A 87 14.26 2.11 12.11
N ILE A 88 13.24 1.25 12.05
CA ILE A 88 11.85 1.58 12.42
C ILE A 88 11.53 1.02 13.81
N ALA A 89 11.89 -0.24 14.06
CA ALA A 89 11.60 -0.92 15.32
C ALA A 89 12.69 -1.95 15.64
N LYS A 90 12.73 -2.37 16.90
CA LYS A 90 13.61 -3.44 17.38
C LYS A 90 12.78 -4.59 17.91
N VAL A 91 13.13 -5.80 17.48
CA VAL A 91 12.51 -7.04 17.94
C VAL A 91 13.48 -7.76 18.89
N LYS A 92 12.98 -8.17 20.04
CA LYS A 92 13.67 -9.05 20.97
C LYS A 92 13.27 -10.49 20.68
N VAL A 93 14.26 -11.34 20.42
CA VAL A 93 14.04 -12.75 20.16
C VAL A 93 13.55 -13.46 21.43
N ILE A 94 12.60 -14.36 21.28
CA ILE A 94 12.21 -15.30 22.33
C ILE A 94 12.65 -16.68 21.83
N PRO A 95 13.77 -17.22 22.32
CA PRO A 95 14.23 -18.51 21.90
C PRO A 95 13.29 -19.63 22.36
N GLU A 96 13.08 -20.60 21.51
CA GLU A 96 12.41 -21.84 21.89
C GLU A 96 13.31 -22.62 22.87
N LEU A 97 12.77 -23.06 24.01
CA LEU A 97 13.52 -23.72 25.07
C LEU A 97 14.26 -24.98 24.60
N GLY A 98 13.65 -25.75 23.69
CA GLY A 98 14.26 -26.93 23.12
C GLY A 98 15.52 -26.62 22.30
N THR A 99 15.42 -25.64 21.45
CA THR A 99 16.52 -25.15 20.61
C THR A 99 17.63 -24.53 21.45
N LEU A 100 17.26 -23.73 22.46
CA LEU A 100 18.21 -23.14 23.40
C LEU A 100 19.00 -24.18 24.15
N ASN A 101 18.32 -25.18 24.76
CA ASN A 101 18.96 -26.28 25.49
C ASN A 101 19.90 -27.09 24.60
N SER A 102 19.50 -27.33 23.34
CA SER A 102 20.33 -28.04 22.36
C SER A 102 21.61 -27.27 22.03
N ALA A 103 21.51 -25.95 21.80
CA ALA A 103 22.64 -25.08 21.53
C ALA A 103 23.61 -25.02 22.74
N GLU A 104 23.06 -24.87 23.96
CA GLU A 104 23.87 -24.91 25.19
C GLU A 104 24.60 -26.24 25.39
N SER A 105 23.96 -27.36 25.06
CA SER A 105 24.57 -28.66 25.14
C SER A 105 25.71 -28.82 24.13
N ARG A 106 25.56 -28.31 22.92
CA ARG A 106 26.63 -28.30 21.91
C ARG A 106 27.84 -27.46 22.36
N VAL A 107 27.61 -26.30 22.97
CA VAL A 107 28.72 -25.49 23.52
C VAL A 107 29.47 -26.28 24.61
N ARG A 108 28.75 -26.91 25.55
CA ARG A 108 29.39 -27.74 26.62
C ARG A 108 30.23 -28.88 26.05
N LEU A 109 29.71 -29.57 25.02
CA LEU A 109 30.46 -30.67 24.37
C LEU A 109 31.72 -30.13 23.64
N ALA A 110 31.58 -29.05 22.86
CA ALA A 110 32.68 -28.43 22.16
C ALA A 110 33.75 -27.89 23.15
N GLU A 111 33.34 -27.39 24.30
CA GLU A 111 34.22 -26.91 25.37
C GLU A 111 35.06 -28.04 26.01
N ILE A 112 34.41 -29.18 26.23
CA ILE A 112 35.09 -30.39 26.72
C ILE A 112 36.12 -30.86 25.68
N ASN A 113 35.74 -30.93 24.39
CA ASN A 113 36.62 -31.39 23.33
C ASN A 113 37.81 -30.44 23.12
N ALA A 114 37.56 -29.10 23.14
CA ALA A 114 38.63 -28.12 23.05
C ALA A 114 39.63 -28.22 24.20
N LYS A 115 39.13 -28.35 25.43
CA LYS A 115 39.97 -28.54 26.62
C LYS A 115 40.79 -29.83 26.56
N GLN A 116 40.18 -30.91 26.06
CA GLN A 116 40.92 -32.18 25.89
C GLN A 116 42.02 -32.04 24.85
N ALA A 117 41.70 -31.44 23.68
CA ALA A 117 42.67 -31.20 22.62
C ALA A 117 43.84 -30.31 23.09
N GLU A 118 43.57 -29.25 23.87
CA GLU A 118 44.58 -28.40 24.48
C GLU A 118 45.47 -29.16 25.45
N THR A 119 44.89 -30.03 26.27
CA THR A 119 45.64 -30.88 27.22
C THR A 119 46.58 -31.84 26.49
N ASP A 120 46.04 -32.48 25.42
CA ASP A 120 46.82 -33.42 24.62
C ASP A 120 47.93 -32.70 23.84
N PHE A 121 47.66 -31.54 23.29
CA PHE A 121 48.63 -30.73 22.59
C PHE A 121 49.75 -30.26 23.55
N ALA A 122 49.42 -29.80 24.73
CA ALA A 122 50.43 -29.44 25.74
C ALA A 122 51.38 -30.60 26.09
N ARG A 123 50.91 -31.85 26.00
CA ARG A 123 51.73 -33.02 26.13
C ARG A 123 52.64 -33.26 24.92
N VAL A 124 52.04 -33.13 23.71
CA VAL A 124 52.76 -33.23 22.44
C VAL A 124 53.84 -32.15 22.33
N GLU A 125 53.57 -30.92 22.72
CA GLU A 125 54.50 -29.78 22.73
C GLU A 125 55.72 -30.06 23.63
N LYS A 126 55.53 -30.66 24.83
CA LYS A 126 56.62 -31.06 25.70
C LYS A 126 57.48 -32.12 25.05
N LEU A 127 56.88 -33.20 24.48
CA LEU A 127 57.61 -34.25 23.80
C LEU A 127 58.41 -33.76 22.59
N PHE A 128 57.86 -32.79 21.87
CA PHE A 128 58.54 -32.15 20.75
C PHE A 128 59.75 -31.33 21.21
N ASN A 129 59.61 -30.53 22.26
CA ASN A 129 60.69 -29.79 22.86
C ASN A 129 61.84 -30.69 23.38
N ASP A 130 61.47 -31.90 23.91
CA ASP A 130 62.40 -32.93 24.35
C ASP A 130 62.96 -33.76 23.16
N LYS A 131 62.60 -33.42 21.91
CA LYS A 131 63.03 -34.08 20.65
C LYS A 131 62.62 -35.56 20.57
N LEU A 132 61.49 -35.93 21.20
CA LEU A 132 61.01 -37.32 21.27
C LEU A 132 59.97 -37.66 20.18
N ILE A 133 59.48 -36.66 19.46
CA ILE A 133 58.48 -36.81 18.38
C ILE A 133 58.89 -36.09 17.12
N SER A 134 58.26 -36.46 16.00
CA SER A 134 58.47 -35.80 14.69
C SER A 134 57.78 -34.46 14.56
N ASN A 135 58.25 -33.64 13.63
CA ASN A 135 57.55 -32.36 13.29
C ASN A 135 56.15 -32.62 12.77
N GLU A 136 55.91 -33.68 12.01
CA GLU A 136 54.58 -34.08 11.50
C GLU A 136 53.60 -34.36 12.64
N GLU A 137 54.03 -34.98 13.71
CA GLU A 137 53.19 -35.33 14.88
C GLU A 137 52.84 -34.05 15.69
N TYR A 138 53.79 -33.11 15.80
CA TYR A 138 53.57 -31.81 16.39
C TYR A 138 52.52 -30.99 15.57
N GLU A 139 52.70 -30.91 14.26
CA GLU A 139 51.76 -30.21 13.37
C GLU A 139 50.35 -30.79 13.43
N LYS A 140 50.21 -32.11 13.47
CA LYS A 140 48.92 -32.77 13.68
C LYS A 140 48.24 -32.36 14.99
N GLY A 141 49.02 -32.30 16.08
CA GLY A 141 48.56 -31.82 17.37
C GLY A 141 48.06 -30.36 17.31
N GLU A 142 48.85 -29.49 16.67
CA GLU A 142 48.47 -28.09 16.46
C GLU A 142 47.18 -27.93 15.65
N VAL A 143 47.05 -28.64 14.52
CA VAL A 143 45.84 -28.64 13.70
C VAL A 143 44.62 -29.11 14.49
N ASN A 144 44.77 -30.17 15.30
CA ASN A 144 43.67 -30.71 16.12
C ASN A 144 43.16 -29.68 17.14
N VAL A 145 44.07 -28.94 17.82
CA VAL A 145 43.67 -27.87 18.75
C VAL A 145 42.98 -26.72 18.01
N LYS A 146 43.50 -26.32 16.84
CA LYS A 146 42.88 -25.27 16.02
C LYS A 146 41.45 -25.68 15.61
N GLN A 147 41.28 -26.94 15.15
CA GLN A 147 39.94 -27.45 14.78
C GLN A 147 38.96 -27.46 15.96
N ALA A 148 39.40 -27.94 17.12
CA ALA A 148 38.54 -27.99 18.31
C ALA A 148 38.17 -26.58 18.83
N ARG A 149 39.06 -25.59 18.70
CA ARG A 149 38.77 -24.19 19.03
C ARG A 149 37.77 -23.56 18.07
N GLU A 150 37.90 -23.81 16.77
CA GLU A 150 36.96 -23.32 15.75
C GLU A 150 35.56 -23.96 15.95
N GLU A 151 35.50 -25.25 16.31
CA GLU A 151 34.24 -25.92 16.64
C GLU A 151 33.57 -25.29 17.86
N LEU A 152 34.34 -24.98 18.91
CA LEU A 152 33.85 -24.30 20.10
C LEU A 152 33.35 -22.88 19.75
N GLN A 153 34.09 -22.12 18.92
CA GLN A 153 33.67 -20.79 18.50
C GLN A 153 32.38 -20.85 17.71
N THR A 154 32.28 -21.77 16.75
CA THR A 154 31.05 -22.00 15.97
C THR A 154 29.85 -22.38 16.86
N ALA A 155 30.06 -23.23 17.87
CA ALA A 155 29.01 -23.57 18.83
C ALA A 155 28.55 -22.36 19.66
N LYS A 156 29.48 -21.47 20.09
CA LYS A 156 29.20 -20.25 20.82
C LYS A 156 28.42 -19.26 19.95
N ASP A 157 28.87 -19.07 18.70
CA ASP A 157 28.19 -18.19 17.75
C ASP A 157 26.74 -18.66 17.48
N ASN A 158 26.54 -19.96 17.31
CA ASN A 158 25.22 -20.55 17.17
C ASN A 158 24.32 -20.31 18.41
N LEU A 159 24.88 -20.45 19.61
CA LEU A 159 24.15 -20.14 20.85
C LEU A 159 23.76 -18.66 20.93
N GLU A 160 24.65 -17.77 20.53
CA GLU A 160 24.40 -16.32 20.49
C GLU A 160 23.27 -16.00 19.48
N ILE A 161 23.28 -16.61 18.28
CA ILE A 161 22.19 -16.49 17.30
C ILE A 161 20.86 -16.96 17.90
N VAL A 162 20.83 -18.09 18.59
CA VAL A 162 19.61 -18.61 19.23
C VAL A 162 19.11 -17.66 20.32
N LYS A 163 20.00 -17.07 21.12
CA LYS A 163 19.64 -16.18 22.23
C LYS A 163 19.26 -14.77 21.77
N GLU A 164 20.04 -14.20 20.86
CA GLU A 164 19.99 -12.78 20.53
C GLU A 164 19.55 -12.52 19.07
N GLY A 165 19.47 -13.56 18.24
CA GLY A 165 19.14 -13.45 16.82
C GLY A 165 20.28 -12.94 15.95
N ILE A 166 21.43 -12.60 16.52
CA ILE A 166 22.61 -12.06 15.84
C ILE A 166 23.88 -12.56 16.52
N THR A 167 25.00 -12.56 15.77
CA THR A 167 26.35 -12.66 16.35
C THR A 167 26.98 -11.28 16.45
N LYS A 168 27.90 -11.08 17.38
CA LYS A 168 28.66 -9.84 17.55
C LYS A 168 29.40 -9.40 16.29
N ASN A 169 29.84 -10.37 15.49
CA ASN A 169 30.58 -10.12 14.25
C ASN A 169 29.64 -9.68 13.07
N SER A 170 28.33 -9.87 13.20
CA SER A 170 27.34 -9.58 12.14
C SER A 170 26.33 -8.51 12.55
N ALA A 171 26.68 -7.64 13.50
CA ALA A 171 25.78 -6.58 14.01
C ALA A 171 25.22 -5.64 12.92
N SER A 172 25.95 -5.45 11.81
CA SER A 172 25.49 -4.68 10.65
C SER A 172 24.34 -5.35 9.88
N PHE A 173 24.22 -6.67 9.96
CA PHE A 173 23.17 -7.49 9.33
C PHE A 173 22.15 -7.99 10.34
N SER A 174 21.98 -7.28 11.45
CA SER A 174 21.07 -7.66 12.53
C SER A 174 19.65 -7.80 12.03
N SER A 175 19.11 -9.01 12.07
CA SER A 175 17.68 -9.28 11.79
C SER A 175 16.75 -8.82 12.91
N THR A 176 17.30 -8.45 14.08
CA THR A 176 16.50 -7.90 15.20
C THR A 176 16.13 -6.42 14.99
N LEU A 177 16.88 -5.68 14.16
CA LEU A 177 16.58 -4.30 13.81
C LEU A 177 15.76 -4.26 12.51
N ILE A 178 14.51 -3.92 12.63
CA ILE A 178 13.61 -3.77 11.48
C ILE A 178 13.91 -2.45 10.78
N ARG A 179 14.34 -2.54 9.53
CA ARG A 179 14.75 -1.39 8.72
C ARG A 179 13.80 -1.18 7.55
N SER A 180 13.65 0.07 7.15
CA SER A 180 12.92 0.39 5.93
C SER A 180 13.65 -0.13 4.69
N THR A 181 12.91 -0.74 3.78
CA THR A 181 13.42 -1.20 2.48
C THR A 181 13.40 -0.11 1.42
N ILE A 182 12.61 0.95 1.64
CA ILE A 182 12.48 2.10 0.73
C ILE A 182 12.59 3.42 1.50
N THR A 183 12.84 4.51 0.77
CA THR A 183 12.72 5.87 1.28
C THR A 183 11.30 6.37 1.04
N GLY A 184 10.63 6.88 2.08
CA GLY A 184 9.25 7.35 1.96
C GLY A 184 8.69 7.90 3.26
N LEU A 185 7.36 7.98 3.32
CA LEU A 185 6.59 8.36 4.47
C LEU A 185 6.00 7.10 5.12
N ILE A 186 6.06 7.01 6.43
CA ILE A 186 5.39 5.95 7.19
C ILE A 186 3.90 6.31 7.27
N LEU A 187 3.06 5.48 6.65
CA LEU A 187 1.60 5.68 6.65
C LEU A 187 0.98 5.16 7.95
N ASP A 188 1.42 4.00 8.40
CA ASP A 188 0.89 3.34 9.59
C ASP A 188 1.96 2.50 10.30
N VAL A 189 1.83 2.40 11.63
CA VAL A 189 2.62 1.53 12.51
C VAL A 189 1.66 0.79 13.44
N PRO A 190 1.08 -0.33 13.00
CA PRO A 190 0.02 -1.03 13.74
C PRO A 190 0.51 -1.73 15.01
N ILE A 191 1.83 -1.76 15.25
CA ILE A 191 2.45 -2.46 16.38
C ILE A 191 2.74 -1.52 17.54
N LYS A 192 2.82 -2.10 18.75
CA LYS A 192 3.23 -1.42 19.97
C LYS A 192 4.31 -2.21 20.69
N VAL A 193 5.10 -1.54 21.52
CA VAL A 193 6.05 -2.20 22.43
C VAL A 193 5.34 -3.28 23.24
N GLY A 194 5.93 -4.47 23.30
CA GLY A 194 5.35 -5.65 23.94
C GLY A 194 4.51 -6.54 23.02
N ASN A 195 4.15 -6.11 21.80
CA ASN A 195 3.43 -6.95 20.87
C ASN A 195 4.32 -8.08 20.35
N SER A 196 3.74 -9.30 20.25
CA SER A 196 4.38 -10.42 19.57
C SER A 196 4.29 -10.26 18.08
N VAL A 197 5.38 -10.53 17.38
CA VAL A 197 5.48 -10.46 15.91
C VAL A 197 6.02 -11.77 15.36
N ILE A 198 5.51 -12.15 14.20
CA ILE A 198 5.86 -13.39 13.51
C ILE A 198 6.46 -13.04 12.15
N MET A 199 7.58 -13.68 11.81
CA MET A 199 8.21 -13.53 10.50
C MET A 199 7.30 -14.08 9.38
N SER A 200 7.39 -13.50 8.20
CA SER A 200 6.71 -13.99 7.00
C SER A 200 7.35 -15.31 6.53
N ASN A 201 6.52 -16.28 6.16
CA ASN A 201 6.94 -17.53 5.53
C ASN A 201 5.92 -17.97 4.48
N THR A 202 6.14 -19.12 3.84
CA THR A 202 5.27 -19.65 2.77
C THR A 202 3.81 -19.90 3.22
N PHE A 203 3.57 -20.07 4.50
CA PHE A 203 2.24 -20.37 5.06
C PHE A 203 1.61 -19.20 5.81
N ASN A 204 2.40 -18.17 6.11
CA ASN A 204 1.95 -17.01 6.90
C ASN A 204 2.58 -15.73 6.38
N ASP A 205 1.73 -14.75 6.08
CA ASP A 205 2.14 -13.43 5.61
C ASP A 205 3.00 -12.64 6.60
N GLY A 206 3.06 -13.10 7.86
CA GLY A 206 3.78 -12.42 8.93
C GLY A 206 3.08 -11.15 9.43
N THR A 207 3.64 -10.58 10.50
CA THR A 207 3.10 -9.36 11.12
C THR A 207 3.64 -8.13 10.40
N THR A 208 2.77 -7.20 10.00
CA THR A 208 3.19 -5.90 9.46
C THR A 208 3.67 -5.02 10.62
N ILE A 209 4.89 -4.51 10.50
CA ILE A 209 5.52 -3.60 11.47
C ILE A 209 5.19 -2.15 11.15
N ALA A 210 5.33 -1.78 9.89
CA ALA A 210 5.02 -0.46 9.38
C ALA A 210 4.66 -0.55 7.90
N THR A 211 3.87 0.41 7.45
CA THR A 211 3.56 0.63 6.04
C THR A 211 4.28 1.88 5.59
N VAL A 212 5.16 1.75 4.59
CA VAL A 212 5.96 2.85 4.05
C VAL A 212 5.60 3.06 2.60
N ALA A 213 5.38 4.31 2.21
CA ALA A 213 5.00 4.67 0.86
C ALA A 213 5.79 5.84 0.31
N ASN A 214 5.99 5.84 -1.01
CA ASN A 214 6.57 6.98 -1.73
C ASN A 214 5.46 7.99 -2.06
N MET A 215 5.43 9.10 -1.32
CA MET A 215 4.42 10.15 -1.50
C MET A 215 4.69 11.09 -2.70
N ASN A 216 5.80 10.91 -3.43
CA ASN A 216 6.11 11.70 -4.62
C ASN A 216 5.43 11.17 -5.87
N ASP A 217 4.97 9.92 -5.85
CA ASP A 217 4.26 9.28 -6.95
C ASP A 217 2.91 8.77 -6.46
N LEU A 218 1.87 9.56 -6.72
CA LEU A 218 0.50 9.28 -6.32
C LEU A 218 -0.32 8.88 -7.53
N ILE A 219 -1.16 7.87 -7.37
CA ILE A 219 -2.12 7.42 -8.38
C ILE A 219 -3.54 7.60 -7.87
N PHE A 220 -4.44 7.88 -8.80
CA PHE A 220 -5.87 7.84 -8.53
C PHE A 220 -6.43 6.48 -8.99
N ARG A 221 -7.04 5.75 -8.08
CA ARG A 221 -7.84 4.56 -8.39
C ARG A 221 -9.32 4.86 -8.24
N GLY A 222 -10.02 4.80 -9.34
CA GLY A 222 -11.45 5.06 -9.39
C GLY A 222 -12.21 3.94 -10.08
N ASN A 223 -13.48 3.81 -9.73
CA ASN A 223 -14.41 2.91 -10.40
C ASN A 223 -15.14 3.69 -11.47
N LEU A 224 -15.17 3.14 -12.65
CA LEU A 224 -15.89 3.66 -13.80
C LEU A 224 -17.11 2.78 -14.07
N ASP A 225 -18.21 3.39 -14.54
CA ASP A 225 -19.40 2.65 -14.96
C ASP A 225 -19.08 1.79 -16.18
N GLU A 226 -19.59 0.57 -16.22
CA GLU A 226 -19.35 -0.40 -17.29
C GLU A 226 -19.75 0.13 -18.67
N THR A 227 -20.77 0.96 -18.74
CA THR A 227 -21.26 1.58 -19.99
C THR A 227 -20.30 2.63 -20.56
N GLU A 228 -19.43 3.18 -19.74
CA GLU A 228 -18.48 4.23 -20.12
C GLU A 228 -17.04 3.70 -20.34
N VAL A 229 -16.76 2.48 -19.89
CA VAL A 229 -15.41 1.85 -20.01
C VAL A 229 -14.93 1.78 -21.47
N GLY A 230 -15.83 1.46 -22.41
CA GLY A 230 -15.47 1.36 -23.82
C GLY A 230 -15.03 2.66 -24.50
N ARG A 231 -15.17 3.81 -23.79
CA ARG A 231 -14.82 5.14 -24.30
C ARG A 231 -13.54 5.68 -23.70
N VAL A 232 -13.01 5.00 -22.72
CA VAL A 232 -11.83 5.42 -21.97
C VAL A 232 -10.61 4.68 -22.49
N HIS A 233 -9.57 5.43 -22.86
CA HIS A 233 -8.33 4.89 -23.40
C HIS A 233 -7.12 5.41 -22.63
N GLU A 234 -6.07 4.63 -22.59
CA GLU A 234 -4.79 5.04 -22.01
C GLU A 234 -4.29 6.34 -22.68
N GLY A 235 -3.73 7.23 -21.88
CA GLY A 235 -3.25 8.53 -22.34
C GLY A 235 -4.31 9.66 -22.33
N MET A 236 -5.58 9.36 -22.01
CA MET A 236 -6.60 10.42 -21.89
C MET A 236 -6.30 11.38 -20.74
N PRO A 237 -6.53 12.71 -20.96
CA PRO A 237 -6.39 13.70 -19.90
C PRO A 237 -7.53 13.54 -18.88
N VAL A 238 -7.19 13.54 -17.61
CA VAL A 238 -8.12 13.43 -16.49
C VAL A 238 -7.97 14.65 -15.59
N LYS A 239 -9.08 15.23 -15.18
CA LYS A 239 -9.12 16.32 -14.21
C LYS A 239 -9.58 15.77 -12.85
N LEU A 240 -8.66 15.76 -11.88
CA LEU A 240 -8.95 15.30 -10.53
C LEU A 240 -9.36 16.47 -9.65
N THR A 241 -10.43 16.26 -8.88
CA THR A 241 -10.86 17.18 -7.82
C THR A 241 -10.93 16.40 -6.51
N ILE A 242 -10.29 16.90 -5.47
CA ILE A 242 -10.23 16.25 -4.15
C ILE A 242 -11.22 16.98 -3.24
N GLY A 243 -12.13 16.25 -2.61
CA GLY A 243 -13.17 16.81 -1.75
C GLY A 243 -12.65 17.67 -0.59
N ALA A 244 -11.48 17.34 -0.06
CA ALA A 244 -10.82 18.13 0.99
C ALA A 244 -10.21 19.45 0.47
N LEU A 245 -9.98 19.58 -0.84
CA LEU A 245 -9.35 20.72 -1.50
C LEU A 245 -10.25 21.24 -2.63
N GLN A 246 -11.45 21.70 -2.29
CA GLN A 246 -12.53 22.01 -3.22
C GLN A 246 -12.16 23.03 -4.32
N ASN A 247 -11.14 23.85 -4.10
CA ASN A 247 -10.71 24.88 -5.05
C ASN A 247 -9.50 24.48 -5.90
N LEU A 248 -8.97 23.26 -5.72
CA LEU A 248 -7.82 22.78 -6.47
C LEU A 248 -8.22 21.64 -7.39
N SER A 249 -7.78 21.73 -8.63
CA SER A 249 -7.91 20.65 -9.59
C SER A 249 -6.52 20.26 -10.10
N PHE A 250 -6.29 18.96 -10.19
CA PHE A 250 -5.03 18.39 -10.64
C PHE A 250 -5.22 17.77 -12.02
N ASN A 251 -4.30 18.02 -12.92
CA ASN A 251 -4.28 17.36 -14.21
C ASN A 251 -3.53 16.04 -14.05
N ALA A 252 -4.15 14.98 -14.53
CA ALA A 252 -3.59 13.64 -14.54
C ALA A 252 -3.77 13.02 -15.93
N VAL A 253 -3.07 11.94 -16.17
CA VAL A 253 -3.17 11.14 -17.40
C VAL A 253 -3.59 9.74 -17.00
N LEU A 254 -4.53 9.17 -17.74
CA LEU A 254 -4.95 7.79 -17.53
C LEU A 254 -3.82 6.84 -17.97
N GLU A 255 -3.29 6.04 -17.04
CA GLU A 255 -2.20 5.12 -17.32
C GLU A 255 -2.66 3.69 -17.60
N LEU A 256 -3.66 3.20 -16.87
CA LEU A 256 -4.11 1.82 -16.99
C LEU A 256 -5.61 1.71 -16.70
N SER A 257 -6.31 0.97 -17.56
CA SER A 257 -7.68 0.52 -17.29
C SER A 257 -7.66 -0.99 -17.08
N LEU A 258 -7.68 -1.43 -15.82
CA LEU A 258 -7.92 -2.84 -15.51
C LEU A 258 -9.44 -3.08 -15.59
N ILE A 259 -9.87 -3.61 -16.73
CA ILE A 259 -11.25 -4.04 -16.91
C ILE A 259 -11.41 -5.41 -16.24
N HIS A 260 -12.00 -5.45 -15.06
CA HIS A 260 -12.56 -6.68 -14.52
C HIS A 260 -13.96 -6.84 -15.09
N ILE A 261 -14.06 -7.43 -16.27
CA ILE A 261 -15.35 -7.91 -16.78
C ILE A 261 -15.62 -9.20 -16.00
N SER A 262 -16.46 -9.10 -14.96
CA SER A 262 -17.09 -10.29 -14.41
C SER A 262 -18.03 -10.81 -15.49
N GLU A 263 -17.63 -11.86 -16.19
CA GLU A 263 -18.54 -12.60 -17.08
C GLU A 263 -19.80 -12.94 -16.31
N PRO A 264 -21.00 -12.54 -16.79
CA PRO A 264 -22.22 -12.99 -16.17
C PRO A 264 -22.25 -14.51 -16.34
N THR A 265 -22.18 -15.24 -15.24
CA THR A 265 -22.44 -16.68 -15.20
C THR A 265 -23.80 -16.94 -15.83
N ARG A 266 -23.80 -17.28 -17.09
CA ARG A 266 -24.97 -17.73 -17.83
C ARG A 266 -25.34 -19.09 -17.26
N HIS A 267 -26.25 -19.10 -16.29
CA HIS A 267 -26.90 -20.31 -15.87
C HIS A 267 -27.68 -20.85 -17.08
N LEU A 268 -27.08 -21.79 -17.78
CA LEU A 268 -27.81 -22.67 -18.73
C LEU A 268 -28.78 -23.50 -17.92
N ARG A 269 -30.06 -23.14 -18.03
CA ARG A 269 -31.16 -24.03 -17.68
C ARG A 269 -31.40 -25.06 -18.79
#